data_d4838113a76075f9c707340c974cc8c4
#
_entry.id   d4838113a76075f9c707340c974cc8c4
#
_cell.length_a   1.000
_cell.length_b   1.000
_cell.length_c   1.000
_cell.angle_alpha   90.00
_cell.angle_beta   90.00
_cell.angle_gamma   90.00
#
_symmetry.space_group_name_H-M   'P 1'
#
loop_
_entity.id
_entity.type
_entity.pdbx_description
1 polymer ?
#
loop_
_entity_poly.entity_id
_entity_poly.type
_entity_poly.pdbx_seq_one_letter_code
_entity_poly.pdbx_strand_id
1 'polypeptide(L)'
;MIAQVALDLPNIETLDYSYNTTNTNNSTKTNIIGHWVIVNVKNKKNIGLVFGVKKSSPAKQVKPIEYVIDTLPPVDKKFLEFLSFAAKYYHRSLGKVAFNSFPKLLKSVKNIESDYLKKKKDYFLKPTRLSNKESKKKIQTRVDWELNDEQSACYKSIASSTKPILLHGVTGSGKTRLYFSVIKRILKQSVTSQVLYLVPEIGLTSNLQSLLENYFPSHDIGIYTSTQTPLSRAKTWLNVSTGKTKIVLGTRMAIFLRLSNLQLIIVDEEHDTSFKQSEGFRYSARDLAVYRANNLGIKIILGSATPSLESWVQTKRNKYTYLS
;
A
#
# COMPACT_ATOMS: atom_id res chain seq x y z
N MET A 1 -18.36 -7.48 -24.56
CA MET A 1 -16.96 -7.32 -24.12
C MET A 1 -16.61 -8.40 -23.08
N ILE A 2 -15.37 -8.81 -23.01
CA ILE A 2 -14.88 -9.83 -22.07
C ILE A 2 -13.91 -9.19 -21.08
N ALA A 3 -14.18 -9.36 -19.80
CA ALA A 3 -13.30 -8.94 -18.71
C ALA A 3 -12.39 -10.09 -18.27
N GLN A 4 -11.12 -9.81 -18.08
CA GLN A 4 -10.15 -10.72 -17.47
C GLN A 4 -10.10 -10.46 -15.96
N VAL A 5 -10.64 -11.38 -15.17
CA VAL A 5 -10.83 -11.23 -13.73
C VAL A 5 -9.85 -12.11 -12.96
N ALA A 6 -9.02 -11.51 -12.15
CA ALA A 6 -8.15 -12.20 -11.19
C ALA A 6 -8.93 -12.53 -9.92
N LEU A 7 -8.81 -13.77 -9.46
CA LEU A 7 -9.52 -14.33 -8.29
C LEU A 7 -8.51 -14.91 -7.29
N ASP A 8 -8.85 -14.91 -6.00
CA ASP A 8 -8.03 -15.54 -4.96
C ASP A 8 -8.05 -17.09 -5.07
N LEU A 9 -7.65 -17.58 -6.23
CA LEU A 9 -7.61 -19.01 -6.56
C LEU A 9 -6.16 -19.44 -6.86
N PRO A 10 -5.76 -20.67 -6.49
CA PRO A 10 -4.44 -21.18 -6.82
C PRO A 10 -4.32 -21.47 -8.32
N ASN A 11 -3.14 -21.23 -8.88
CA ASN A 11 -2.76 -21.63 -10.24
C ASN A 11 -3.66 -21.13 -11.40
N ILE A 12 -4.43 -20.07 -11.15
CA ILE A 12 -5.27 -19.41 -12.16
C ILE A 12 -4.84 -17.96 -12.24
N GLU A 13 -4.44 -17.49 -13.43
CA GLU A 13 -4.04 -16.10 -13.66
C GLU A 13 -5.29 -15.21 -13.69
N THR A 14 -6.15 -15.43 -14.66
CA THR A 14 -7.44 -14.74 -14.79
C THR A 14 -8.49 -15.68 -15.38
N LEU A 15 -9.75 -15.43 -15.08
CA LEU A 15 -10.89 -16.03 -15.74
C LEU A 15 -11.63 -14.98 -16.58
N ASP A 16 -12.20 -15.42 -17.69
CA ASP A 16 -12.96 -14.58 -18.60
C ASP A 16 -14.42 -14.50 -18.19
N TYR A 17 -14.94 -13.28 -18.14
CA TYR A 17 -16.35 -12.99 -17.86
C TYR A 17 -16.91 -12.00 -18.87
N SER A 18 -18.14 -12.23 -19.33
CA SER A 18 -18.82 -11.24 -20.18
C SER A 18 -19.35 -10.07 -19.34
N TYR A 19 -19.38 -8.89 -19.94
CA TYR A 19 -20.03 -7.71 -19.37
C TYR A 19 -20.61 -6.82 -20.46
N ASN A 20 -21.73 -6.19 -20.14
CA ASN A 20 -22.39 -5.22 -21.02
C ASN A 20 -22.04 -3.81 -20.56
N THR A 21 -21.67 -2.96 -21.49
CA THR A 21 -21.39 -1.52 -21.24
C THR A 21 -22.65 -0.73 -20.87
N THR A 22 -23.83 -1.30 -21.13
CA THR A 22 -25.14 -0.64 -20.94
C THR A 22 -25.88 -1.03 -19.64
N ASN A 23 -25.47 -2.10 -18.96
CA ASN A 23 -26.21 -2.64 -17.79
C ASN A 23 -25.33 -2.73 -16.53
N THR A 24 -24.77 -1.62 -16.09
CA THR A 24 -24.30 -1.47 -14.71
C THR A 24 -25.25 -0.49 -14.02
N ASN A 25 -25.94 -0.91 -12.96
CA ASN A 25 -26.89 -0.11 -12.20
C ASN A 25 -26.43 1.35 -12.08
N ASN A 26 -27.05 2.25 -12.85
CA ASN A 26 -26.90 3.72 -12.82
C ASN A 26 -25.57 4.38 -13.21
N SER A 27 -24.60 3.69 -13.83
CA SER A 27 -23.48 4.38 -14.45
C SER A 27 -23.00 3.68 -15.71
N THR A 28 -22.95 4.39 -16.83
CA THR A 28 -22.32 3.99 -18.10
C THR A 28 -20.79 3.92 -17.92
N LYS A 29 -20.31 2.89 -17.22
CA LYS A 29 -18.86 2.65 -17.07
C LYS A 29 -18.37 1.92 -18.31
N THR A 30 -17.84 2.66 -19.27
CA THR A 30 -17.18 2.11 -20.46
C THR A 30 -15.86 1.38 -20.12
N ASN A 31 -15.24 1.69 -19.00
CA ASN A 31 -14.00 1.06 -18.56
C ASN A 31 -14.14 0.46 -17.15
N ILE A 32 -14.09 -0.88 -17.05
CA ILE A 32 -14.17 -1.62 -15.79
C ILE A 32 -12.79 -2.13 -15.30
N ILE A 33 -11.71 -1.82 -16.01
CA ILE A 33 -10.35 -2.20 -15.58
C ILE A 33 -10.06 -1.58 -14.22
N GLY A 34 -9.51 -2.38 -13.31
CA GLY A 34 -9.23 -1.99 -11.93
C GLY A 34 -10.45 -2.03 -10.99
N HIS A 35 -11.64 -2.34 -11.47
CA HIS A 35 -12.81 -2.47 -10.60
C HIS A 35 -12.87 -3.85 -9.93
N TRP A 36 -13.40 -3.84 -8.71
CA TRP A 36 -13.75 -5.05 -7.98
C TRP A 36 -15.13 -5.52 -8.42
N VAL A 37 -15.27 -6.82 -8.64
CA VAL A 37 -16.49 -7.43 -9.19
C VAL A 37 -16.89 -8.67 -8.40
N ILE A 38 -18.17 -8.99 -8.42
CA ILE A 38 -18.68 -10.29 -7.98
C ILE A 38 -18.93 -11.16 -9.22
N VAL A 39 -18.37 -12.36 -9.21
CA VAL A 39 -18.45 -13.34 -10.28
C VAL A 39 -18.75 -14.74 -9.74
N ASN A 40 -19.33 -15.59 -10.56
CA ASN A 40 -19.61 -16.99 -10.23
C ASN A 40 -18.48 -17.92 -10.68
N VAL A 41 -17.92 -18.68 -9.73
CA VAL A 41 -17.00 -19.79 -10.00
C VAL A 41 -17.62 -21.07 -9.42
N LYS A 42 -17.86 -22.08 -10.25
CA LYS A 42 -18.44 -23.36 -9.81
C LYS A 42 -19.64 -23.16 -8.87
N ASN A 43 -20.59 -22.30 -9.26
CA ASN A 43 -21.81 -21.95 -8.51
C ASN A 43 -21.60 -21.27 -7.15
N LYS A 44 -20.37 -20.75 -6.90
CA LYS A 44 -20.08 -19.93 -5.72
C LYS A 44 -19.71 -18.52 -6.15
N LYS A 45 -20.31 -17.53 -5.50
CA LYS A 45 -19.96 -16.13 -5.71
C LYS A 45 -18.57 -15.82 -5.11
N ASN A 46 -17.75 -15.14 -5.87
CA ASN A 46 -16.40 -14.73 -5.49
C ASN A 46 -16.17 -13.26 -5.83
N ILE A 47 -15.32 -12.61 -5.07
CA ILE A 47 -14.83 -11.26 -5.39
C ILE A 47 -13.62 -11.41 -6.28
N GLY A 48 -13.57 -10.64 -7.36
CA GLY A 48 -12.45 -10.57 -8.28
C GLY A 48 -12.02 -9.14 -8.57
N LEU A 49 -10.85 -8.99 -9.14
CA LEU A 49 -10.30 -7.72 -9.62
C LEU A 49 -10.14 -7.80 -11.14
N VAL A 50 -10.68 -6.84 -11.86
CA VAL A 50 -10.56 -6.78 -13.33
C VAL A 50 -9.19 -6.24 -13.71
N PHE A 51 -8.38 -7.06 -14.38
CA PHE A 51 -7.05 -6.68 -14.85
C PHE A 51 -7.02 -6.19 -16.29
N GLY A 52 -7.96 -6.62 -17.11
CA GLY A 52 -8.00 -6.26 -18.52
C GLY A 52 -9.34 -6.55 -19.17
N VAL A 53 -9.49 -6.08 -20.40
CA VAL A 53 -10.63 -6.35 -21.25
C VAL A 53 -10.18 -6.76 -22.66
N LYS A 54 -10.96 -7.65 -23.30
CA LYS A 54 -10.70 -8.12 -24.66
C LYS A 54 -12.01 -8.31 -25.43
N LYS A 55 -11.94 -8.46 -26.74
CA LYS A 55 -13.12 -8.57 -27.61
C LYS A 55 -13.77 -9.98 -27.55
N SER A 56 -12.96 -11.02 -27.43
CA SER A 56 -13.41 -12.42 -27.46
C SER A 56 -12.71 -13.27 -26.41
N SER A 57 -13.26 -14.43 -26.11
CA SER A 57 -12.70 -15.44 -25.23
C SER A 57 -12.54 -16.76 -25.97
N PRO A 58 -11.49 -17.54 -25.73
CA PRO A 58 -11.36 -18.89 -26.23
C PRO A 58 -12.27 -19.90 -25.53
N ALA A 59 -12.88 -19.50 -24.41
CA ALA A 59 -13.79 -20.38 -23.66
C ALA A 59 -15.10 -20.58 -24.38
N LYS A 60 -15.57 -21.86 -24.45
CA LYS A 60 -16.85 -22.21 -25.10
C LYS A 60 -18.05 -21.52 -24.47
N GLN A 61 -17.99 -21.28 -23.17
CA GLN A 61 -19.07 -20.61 -22.44
C GLN A 61 -18.46 -19.61 -21.43
N VAL A 62 -18.88 -18.35 -21.52
CA VAL A 62 -18.40 -17.26 -20.65
C VAL A 62 -19.58 -16.78 -19.82
N LYS A 63 -19.46 -16.90 -18.49
CA LYS A 63 -20.46 -16.41 -17.54
C LYS A 63 -20.41 -14.87 -17.46
N PRO A 64 -21.53 -14.19 -17.15
CA PRO A 64 -21.51 -12.75 -16.95
C PRO A 64 -20.90 -12.36 -15.60
N ILE A 65 -20.38 -11.12 -15.52
CA ILE A 65 -20.15 -10.45 -14.24
C ILE A 65 -21.52 -10.20 -13.60
N GLU A 66 -21.69 -10.61 -12.34
CA GLU A 66 -22.95 -10.40 -11.63
C GLU A 66 -23.10 -8.98 -11.13
N TYR A 67 -22.02 -8.42 -10.60
CA TYR A 67 -22.08 -7.11 -9.96
C TYR A 67 -20.70 -6.41 -9.94
N VAL A 68 -20.70 -5.10 -10.22
CA VAL A 68 -19.51 -4.24 -10.05
C VAL A 68 -19.61 -3.58 -8.67
N ILE A 69 -18.56 -3.72 -7.85
CA ILE A 69 -18.58 -3.26 -6.46
C ILE A 69 -18.17 -1.77 -6.40
N ASP A 70 -19.14 -0.88 -6.44
CA ASP A 70 -18.90 0.58 -6.41
C ASP A 70 -18.47 1.10 -5.04
N THR A 71 -18.70 0.33 -3.97
CA THR A 71 -18.28 0.71 -2.61
C THR A 71 -16.78 0.54 -2.36
N LEU A 72 -16.08 -0.17 -3.24
CA LEU A 72 -14.63 -0.33 -3.19
C LEU A 72 -13.97 0.58 -4.24
N PRO A 73 -12.93 1.34 -3.87
CA PRO A 73 -12.24 2.21 -4.82
C PRO A 73 -11.55 1.37 -5.91
N PRO A 74 -11.65 1.79 -7.18
CA PRO A 74 -10.98 1.09 -8.27
C PRO A 74 -9.47 1.19 -8.16
N VAL A 75 -8.77 0.24 -8.71
CA VAL A 75 -7.30 0.15 -8.76
C VAL A 75 -6.80 0.82 -10.03
N ASP A 76 -5.81 1.70 -9.90
CA ASP A 76 -5.20 2.38 -11.05
C ASP A 76 -4.24 1.47 -11.84
N LYS A 77 -3.93 1.89 -13.06
CA LYS A 77 -3.09 1.13 -14.00
C LYS A 77 -1.69 0.83 -13.42
N LYS A 78 -1.06 1.80 -12.77
CA LYS A 78 0.28 1.64 -12.19
C LYS A 78 0.31 0.59 -11.08
N PHE A 79 -0.74 0.54 -10.28
CA PHE A 79 -0.85 -0.48 -9.25
C PHE A 79 -1.15 -1.87 -9.83
N LEU A 80 -1.96 -1.97 -10.92
CA LEU A 80 -2.14 -3.24 -11.65
C LEU A 80 -0.82 -3.73 -12.27
N GLU A 81 -0.01 -2.84 -12.85
CA GLU A 81 1.34 -3.15 -13.34
C GLU A 81 2.25 -3.67 -12.20
N PHE A 82 2.22 -3.03 -11.04
CA PHE A 82 2.96 -3.48 -9.86
C PHE A 82 2.54 -4.89 -9.41
N LEU A 83 1.23 -5.16 -9.33
CA LEU A 83 0.71 -6.49 -8.97
C LEU A 83 1.11 -7.55 -10.02
N SER A 84 1.04 -7.20 -11.30
CA SER A 84 1.45 -8.10 -12.41
C SER A 84 2.94 -8.40 -12.36
N PHE A 85 3.79 -7.41 -12.07
CA PHE A 85 5.21 -7.63 -11.86
C PHE A 85 5.47 -8.57 -10.68
N ALA A 86 4.85 -8.31 -9.52
CA ALA A 86 5.03 -9.14 -8.34
C ALA A 86 4.57 -10.59 -8.58
N ALA A 87 3.45 -10.78 -9.28
CA ALA A 87 2.96 -12.11 -9.66
C ALA A 87 3.96 -12.87 -10.54
N LYS A 88 4.45 -12.21 -11.59
CA LYS A 88 5.42 -12.80 -12.53
C LYS A 88 6.76 -13.07 -11.85
N TYR A 89 7.30 -12.10 -11.11
CA TYR A 89 8.63 -12.19 -10.49
C TYR A 89 8.70 -13.28 -9.41
N TYR A 90 7.63 -13.42 -8.62
CA TYR A 90 7.57 -14.44 -7.56
C TYR A 90 6.83 -15.72 -7.96
N HIS A 91 6.50 -15.91 -9.24
CA HIS A 91 5.80 -17.08 -9.77
C HIS A 91 4.52 -17.42 -9.00
N ARG A 92 3.64 -16.43 -8.84
CA ARG A 92 2.33 -16.55 -8.17
C ARG A 92 1.22 -16.04 -9.06
N SER A 93 0.02 -16.62 -8.93
CA SER A 93 -1.14 -16.12 -9.68
C SER A 93 -1.49 -14.68 -9.30
N LEU A 94 -1.97 -13.91 -10.26
CA LEU A 94 -2.39 -12.51 -10.08
C LEU A 94 -3.35 -12.33 -8.92
N GLY A 95 -4.32 -13.23 -8.79
CA GLY A 95 -5.28 -13.18 -7.70
C GLY A 95 -4.65 -13.36 -6.33
N LYS A 96 -3.72 -14.29 -6.15
CA LYS A 96 -3.01 -14.46 -4.87
C LYS A 96 -2.26 -13.20 -4.47
N VAL A 97 -1.65 -12.51 -5.42
CA VAL A 97 -0.93 -11.26 -5.17
C VAL A 97 -1.90 -10.12 -4.90
N ALA A 98 -2.92 -9.93 -5.73
CA ALA A 98 -3.91 -8.87 -5.59
C ALA A 98 -4.67 -8.92 -4.25
N PHE A 99 -4.97 -10.14 -3.79
CA PHE A 99 -5.67 -10.35 -2.52
C PHE A 99 -4.76 -10.47 -1.30
N ASN A 100 -3.43 -10.32 -1.44
CA ASN A 100 -2.50 -10.49 -0.32
C ASN A 100 -2.76 -9.50 0.83
N SER A 101 -2.93 -8.21 0.53
CA SER A 101 -3.28 -7.19 1.53
C SER A 101 -4.79 -6.91 1.62
N PHE A 102 -5.61 -7.60 0.84
CA PHE A 102 -7.05 -7.37 0.83
C PHE A 102 -7.69 -7.93 2.11
N PRO A 103 -8.36 -7.11 2.93
CA PRO A 103 -8.86 -7.53 4.23
C PRO A 103 -9.88 -8.66 4.14
N LYS A 104 -9.76 -9.66 5.02
CA LYS A 104 -10.69 -10.81 5.07
C LYS A 104 -12.16 -10.39 5.16
N LEU A 105 -12.44 -9.32 5.90
CA LEU A 105 -13.80 -8.79 6.05
C LEU A 105 -14.39 -8.31 4.70
N LEU A 106 -13.56 -7.75 3.84
CA LEU A 106 -13.96 -7.29 2.50
C LEU A 106 -13.98 -8.41 1.46
N LYS A 107 -13.40 -9.59 1.75
CA LYS A 107 -13.52 -10.79 0.90
C LYS A 107 -14.88 -11.49 1.02
N SER A 108 -15.69 -11.14 2.01
CA SER A 108 -17.00 -11.74 2.21
C SER A 108 -18.03 -11.13 1.27
N VAL A 109 -18.51 -11.90 0.31
CA VAL A 109 -19.59 -11.49 -0.59
C VAL A 109 -20.84 -11.06 0.19
N LYS A 110 -21.19 -11.78 1.27
CA LYS A 110 -22.31 -11.43 2.16
C LYS A 110 -22.19 -10.01 2.73
N ASN A 111 -20.98 -9.60 3.13
CA ASN A 111 -20.75 -8.24 3.65
C ASN A 111 -20.91 -7.18 2.57
N ILE A 112 -20.56 -7.49 1.33
CA ILE A 112 -20.72 -6.57 0.20
C ILE A 112 -22.21 -6.46 -0.17
N GLU A 113 -22.90 -7.58 -0.37
CA GLU A 113 -24.33 -7.62 -0.75
C GLU A 113 -25.26 -7.06 0.33
N SER A 114 -24.94 -7.24 1.62
CA SER A 114 -25.74 -6.72 2.74
C SER A 114 -25.56 -5.23 3.02
N ASP A 115 -24.86 -4.53 2.14
CA ASP A 115 -24.52 -3.11 2.34
C ASP A 115 -23.79 -2.81 3.67
N TYR A 116 -23.05 -3.81 4.20
CA TYR A 116 -22.34 -3.70 5.48
C TYR A 116 -21.45 -2.44 5.53
N LEU A 117 -20.77 -2.12 4.43
CA LEU A 117 -19.93 -0.93 4.33
C LEU A 117 -20.75 0.36 4.40
N LYS A 118 -21.91 0.39 3.75
CA LYS A 118 -22.83 1.55 3.80
C LYS A 118 -23.45 1.70 5.18
N LYS A 119 -23.89 0.62 5.81
CA LYS A 119 -24.48 0.62 7.17
C LYS A 119 -23.48 1.06 8.24
N LYS A 120 -22.19 0.76 8.04
CA LYS A 120 -21.10 1.20 8.94
C LYS A 120 -20.30 2.40 8.40
N LYS A 121 -20.88 3.19 7.49
CA LYS A 121 -20.24 4.33 6.84
C LYS A 121 -19.56 5.25 7.85
N ASP A 122 -20.23 5.61 8.91
CA ASP A 122 -19.68 6.52 9.94
C ASP A 122 -18.45 5.94 10.63
N TYR A 123 -18.41 4.63 10.88
CA TYR A 123 -17.23 3.98 11.44
C TYR A 123 -16.05 4.03 10.46
N PHE A 124 -16.27 3.70 9.19
CA PHE A 124 -15.22 3.69 8.17
C PHE A 124 -14.75 5.10 7.81
N LEU A 125 -15.62 6.11 7.88
CA LEU A 125 -15.28 7.50 7.59
C LEU A 125 -14.56 8.21 8.74
N LYS A 126 -14.62 7.70 9.98
CA LYS A 126 -13.85 8.29 11.08
C LYS A 126 -12.34 8.16 10.82
N PRO A 127 -11.52 9.15 11.22
CA PRO A 127 -10.07 9.06 11.15
C PRO A 127 -9.55 7.76 11.77
N THR A 128 -8.43 7.26 11.25
CA THR A 128 -7.83 6.01 11.73
C THR A 128 -7.03 6.23 13.03
N ARG A 129 -7.00 7.46 13.55
CA ARG A 129 -6.31 7.81 14.80
C ARG A 129 -6.62 6.79 15.88
N LEU A 130 -5.58 6.17 16.42
CA LEU A 130 -5.67 5.38 17.63
C LEU A 130 -6.11 6.32 18.75
N SER A 131 -7.41 6.30 19.08
CA SER A 131 -7.91 7.01 20.25
C SER A 131 -7.50 6.22 21.51
N ASN A 132 -6.25 6.32 21.91
CA ASN A 132 -5.95 6.06 23.30
C ASN A 132 -6.65 7.15 24.11
N LYS A 133 -7.76 6.77 24.76
CA LYS A 133 -8.50 7.64 25.71
C LYS A 133 -7.59 8.19 26.81
N GLU A 134 -6.39 7.67 26.96
CA GLU A 134 -5.39 8.08 27.96
C GLU A 134 -4.46 9.19 27.51
N SER A 135 -4.36 9.51 26.21
CA SER A 135 -3.46 10.56 25.71
C SER A 135 -4.09 11.95 25.59
N LYS A 136 -5.20 12.22 26.29
CA LYS A 136 -5.69 13.59 26.52
C LYS A 136 -4.77 14.43 27.41
N LYS A 137 -3.64 13.90 27.86
CA LYS A 137 -2.61 14.66 28.55
C LYS A 137 -1.70 15.36 27.56
N LYS A 138 -1.88 16.68 27.44
CA LYS A 138 -0.98 17.70 26.88
C LYS A 138 -0.61 17.47 25.40
N ILE A 139 -1.23 18.27 24.55
CA ILE A 139 -0.60 18.80 23.33
C ILE A 139 0.70 19.48 23.78
N GLN A 140 1.75 18.71 23.96
CA GLN A 140 3.09 19.27 24.08
C GLN A 140 3.44 19.85 22.72
N THR A 141 3.73 21.13 22.74
CA THR A 141 4.38 21.98 21.74
C THR A 141 4.88 21.22 20.51
N ARG A 142 4.51 21.72 19.32
CA ARG A 142 5.10 21.34 18.04
C ARG A 142 6.59 21.11 18.24
N VAL A 143 7.04 19.88 18.21
CA VAL A 143 8.45 19.55 18.22
C VAL A 143 8.93 19.79 16.79
N ASP A 144 9.29 21.01 16.46
CA ASP A 144 10.04 21.31 15.25
C ASP A 144 11.49 20.93 15.57
N TRP A 145 11.89 19.74 15.13
CA TRP A 145 13.26 19.30 15.28
C TRP A 145 14.11 20.01 14.22
N GLU A 146 15.00 20.86 14.64
CA GLU A 146 16.05 21.36 13.77
C GLU A 146 16.97 20.21 13.39
N LEU A 147 17.28 20.13 12.10
CA LEU A 147 18.29 19.21 11.57
C LEU A 147 19.67 19.82 11.83
N ASN A 148 20.60 18.99 12.30
CA ASN A 148 22.02 19.41 12.34
C ASN A 148 22.58 19.53 10.90
N ASP A 149 23.84 19.99 10.78
CA ASP A 149 24.44 20.25 9.47
C ASP A 149 24.54 18.99 8.59
N GLU A 150 24.91 17.86 9.16
CA GLU A 150 24.97 16.56 8.44
C GLU A 150 23.59 16.12 7.96
N GLN A 151 22.60 16.18 8.84
CA GLN A 151 21.22 15.84 8.50
C GLN A 151 20.65 16.81 7.45
N SER A 152 21.02 18.09 7.52
CA SER A 152 20.64 19.11 6.53
C SER A 152 21.26 18.84 5.16
N ALA A 153 22.52 18.42 5.12
CA ALA A 153 23.20 17.99 3.90
C ALA A 153 22.52 16.73 3.30
N CYS A 154 22.24 15.72 4.12
CA CYS A 154 21.50 14.53 3.71
C CYS A 154 20.10 14.90 3.18
N TYR A 155 19.36 15.79 3.87
CA TYR A 155 18.05 16.25 3.45
C TYR A 155 18.07 16.91 2.06
N LYS A 156 19.05 17.79 1.79
CA LYS A 156 19.27 18.42 0.47
C LYS A 156 19.55 17.37 -0.60
N SER A 157 20.41 16.40 -0.29
CA SER A 157 20.76 15.29 -1.21
C SER A 157 19.57 14.39 -1.50
N ILE A 158 18.75 14.07 -0.49
CA ILE A 158 17.49 13.34 -0.67
C ILE A 158 16.55 14.13 -1.58
N ALA A 159 16.49 15.44 -1.41
CA ALA A 159 15.61 16.29 -2.18
C ALA A 159 15.94 16.28 -3.68
N SER A 160 17.21 16.29 -4.05
CA SER A 160 17.69 16.35 -5.44
C SER A 160 17.81 14.96 -6.10
N SER A 161 18.00 13.89 -5.34
CA SER A 161 18.21 12.56 -5.90
C SER A 161 16.99 12.05 -6.67
N THR A 162 17.25 11.45 -7.84
CA THR A 162 16.26 10.71 -8.63
C THR A 162 16.39 9.19 -8.48
N LYS A 163 17.48 8.73 -7.85
CA LYS A 163 17.77 7.32 -7.58
C LYS A 163 17.21 6.90 -6.22
N PRO A 164 16.99 5.61 -5.98
CA PRO A 164 16.78 5.08 -4.64
C PRO A 164 17.94 5.49 -3.72
N ILE A 165 17.62 5.79 -2.47
CA ILE A 165 18.59 6.32 -1.50
C ILE A 165 18.84 5.24 -0.45
N LEU A 166 20.12 4.91 -0.23
CA LEU A 166 20.57 4.15 0.92
C LEU A 166 21.09 5.13 1.98
N LEU A 167 20.32 5.30 3.04
CA LEU A 167 20.69 6.13 4.18
C LEU A 167 21.33 5.26 5.25
N HIS A 168 22.64 5.34 5.36
CA HIS A 168 23.43 4.62 6.36
C HIS A 168 23.66 5.52 7.57
N GLY A 169 23.27 5.11 8.75
CA GLY A 169 23.48 5.87 9.97
C GLY A 169 23.29 4.97 11.18
N VAL A 170 24.16 5.10 12.17
CA VAL A 170 24.08 4.32 13.41
C VAL A 170 22.75 4.50 14.14
N THR A 171 22.42 3.60 15.03
CA THR A 171 21.25 3.74 15.90
C THR A 171 21.37 5.03 16.70
N GLY A 172 20.29 5.82 16.75
CA GLY A 172 20.31 7.13 17.42
C GLY A 172 20.86 8.30 16.60
N SER A 173 21.38 8.11 15.37
CA SER A 173 21.88 9.19 14.51
C SER A 173 20.80 10.18 14.05
N GLY A 174 19.54 9.96 14.40
CA GLY A 174 18.45 10.85 14.03
C GLY A 174 17.83 10.55 12.67
N LYS A 175 17.99 9.34 12.10
CA LYS A 175 17.33 8.92 10.86
C LYS A 175 15.83 9.24 10.87
N THR A 176 15.15 8.96 11.98
CA THR A 176 13.72 9.25 12.12
C THR A 176 13.37 10.72 11.96
N ARG A 177 14.21 11.63 12.49
CA ARG A 177 14.04 13.10 12.31
C ARG A 177 14.12 13.47 10.84
N LEU A 178 15.12 12.92 10.15
CA LEU A 178 15.31 13.13 8.72
C LEU A 178 14.09 12.61 7.92
N TYR A 179 13.60 11.40 8.22
CA TYR A 179 12.38 10.87 7.60
C TYR A 179 11.20 11.80 7.79
N PHE A 180 10.97 12.28 9.00
CA PHE A 180 9.84 13.18 9.30
C PHE A 180 9.96 14.51 8.55
N SER A 181 11.16 15.04 8.41
CA SER A 181 11.43 16.26 7.61
C SER A 181 11.11 16.05 6.13
N VAL A 182 11.48 14.88 5.58
CA VAL A 182 11.15 14.51 4.19
C VAL A 182 9.64 14.31 4.02
N ILE A 183 8.97 13.59 4.95
CA ILE A 183 7.52 13.40 4.95
C ILE A 183 6.81 14.76 4.98
N LYS A 184 7.21 15.66 5.90
CA LYS A 184 6.65 17.01 6.01
C LYS A 184 6.73 17.78 4.69
N ARG A 185 7.87 17.70 3.98
CA ARG A 185 8.04 18.30 2.66
C ARG A 185 7.07 17.72 1.62
N ILE A 186 6.98 16.39 1.54
CA ILE A 186 6.11 15.71 0.58
C ILE A 186 4.64 16.07 0.81
N LEU A 187 4.19 16.07 2.06
CA LEU A 187 2.80 16.42 2.41
C LEU A 187 2.47 17.90 2.18
N LYS A 188 3.48 18.79 2.22
CA LYS A 188 3.31 20.21 1.86
C LYS A 188 3.18 20.44 0.35
N GLN A 189 3.75 19.58 -0.49
CA GLN A 189 3.69 19.73 -1.95
C GLN A 189 2.29 19.52 -2.51
N SER A 190 1.52 18.62 -1.94
CA SER A 190 0.13 18.39 -2.33
C SER A 190 -0.67 17.81 -1.17
N VAL A 191 -1.88 18.31 -0.97
CA VAL A 191 -2.85 17.81 0.04
C VAL A 191 -3.29 16.38 -0.21
N THR A 192 -3.11 15.88 -1.43
CA THR A 192 -3.44 14.49 -1.80
C THR A 192 -2.29 13.52 -1.59
N SER A 193 -1.06 14.00 -1.37
CA SER A 193 0.13 13.16 -1.20
C SER A 193 -0.05 12.13 -0.09
N GLN A 194 0.45 10.92 -0.36
CA GLN A 194 0.49 9.83 0.61
C GLN A 194 1.91 9.29 0.75
N VAL A 195 2.23 8.82 1.94
CA VAL A 195 3.54 8.26 2.29
C VAL A 195 3.35 6.85 2.85
N LEU A 196 4.20 5.93 2.41
CA LEU A 196 4.30 4.58 2.96
C LEU A 196 5.61 4.47 3.76
N TYR A 197 5.49 4.25 5.07
CA TYR A 197 6.60 4.04 5.97
C TYR A 197 6.58 2.58 6.44
N LEU A 198 7.51 1.78 5.92
CA LEU A 198 7.68 0.38 6.26
C LEU A 198 8.71 0.23 7.38
N VAL A 199 8.35 -0.54 8.39
CA VAL A 199 9.20 -0.89 9.52
C VAL A 199 9.18 -2.41 9.76
N PRO A 200 10.23 -3.01 10.35
CA PRO A 200 10.17 -4.37 10.85
C PRO A 200 9.04 -4.56 11.87
N GLU A 201 8.59 -5.78 12.09
CA GLU A 201 7.54 -6.05 13.07
C GLU A 201 7.92 -5.56 14.49
N ILE A 202 9.18 -5.74 14.87
CA ILE A 202 9.74 -5.24 16.14
C ILE A 202 9.91 -3.72 16.17
N GLY A 203 10.06 -3.08 15.02
CA GLY A 203 10.18 -1.62 14.87
C GLY A 203 8.86 -0.87 15.01
N LEU A 204 7.74 -1.59 14.96
CA LEU A 204 6.41 -1.00 15.10
C LEU A 204 6.07 -0.79 16.59
N THR A 205 6.73 0.16 17.20
CA THR A 205 6.53 0.50 18.61
C THR A 205 5.44 1.54 18.82
N SER A 206 4.79 1.51 19.99
CA SER A 206 3.86 2.57 20.40
C SER A 206 4.53 3.95 20.45
N ASN A 207 5.83 3.99 20.73
CA ASN A 207 6.62 5.21 20.73
C ASN A 207 6.71 5.83 19.33
N LEU A 208 7.04 5.05 18.29
CA LEU A 208 7.10 5.56 16.91
C LEU A 208 5.72 6.05 16.42
N GLN A 209 4.66 5.33 16.79
CA GLN A 209 3.30 5.76 16.49
C GLN A 209 2.98 7.12 17.14
N SER A 210 3.25 7.24 18.44
CA SER A 210 3.03 8.49 19.18
C SER A 210 3.87 9.65 18.64
N LEU A 211 5.11 9.40 18.25
CA LEU A 211 5.98 10.39 17.63
C LEU A 211 5.40 10.89 16.30
N LEU A 212 4.90 9.99 15.45
CA LEU A 212 4.25 10.35 14.19
C LEU A 212 2.98 11.19 14.43
N GLU A 213 2.11 10.77 15.36
CA GLU A 213 0.88 11.50 15.71
C GLU A 213 1.16 12.90 16.26
N ASN A 214 2.17 13.03 17.09
CA ASN A 214 2.57 14.32 17.67
C ASN A 214 3.19 15.25 16.63
N TYR A 215 4.00 14.70 15.70
CA TYR A 215 4.66 15.49 14.66
C TYR A 215 3.73 15.87 13.50
N PHE A 216 2.73 15.03 13.21
CA PHE A 216 1.75 15.24 12.14
C PHE A 216 0.31 15.30 12.66
N PRO A 217 -0.03 16.21 13.60
CA PRO A 217 -1.33 16.21 14.27
C PRO A 217 -2.51 16.51 13.34
N SER A 218 -2.25 17.15 12.20
CA SER A 218 -3.27 17.50 11.19
C SER A 218 -3.51 16.41 10.17
N HIS A 219 -2.74 15.30 10.19
CA HIS A 219 -2.80 14.26 9.18
C HIS A 219 -3.39 12.98 9.74
N ASP A 220 -4.16 12.27 8.92
CA ASP A 220 -4.63 10.92 9.27
C ASP A 220 -3.52 9.91 9.05
N ILE A 221 -3.15 9.21 10.13
CA ILE A 221 -2.11 8.19 10.15
C ILE A 221 -2.78 6.82 10.26
N GLY A 222 -2.46 5.93 9.34
CA GLY A 222 -2.96 4.57 9.33
C GLY A 222 -1.88 3.57 9.69
N ILE A 223 -2.19 2.68 10.63
CA ILE A 223 -1.34 1.53 10.94
C ILE A 223 -1.83 0.34 10.11
N TYR A 224 -0.91 -0.45 9.52
CA TYR A 224 -1.28 -1.65 8.76
C TYR A 224 -0.36 -2.83 9.05
N THR A 225 -0.87 -3.77 9.85
CA THR A 225 -0.11 -4.95 10.32
C THR A 225 -0.95 -6.21 10.34
N SER A 226 -0.27 -7.35 10.52
CA SER A 226 -0.92 -8.66 10.69
C SER A 226 -1.69 -8.78 12.01
N THR A 227 -1.30 -8.03 13.04
CA THR A 227 -1.88 -8.09 14.40
C THR A 227 -3.16 -7.30 14.58
N GLN A 228 -3.52 -6.44 13.62
CA GLN A 228 -4.76 -5.67 13.68
C GLN A 228 -6.01 -6.57 13.61
N THR A 229 -7.10 -6.12 14.28
CA THR A 229 -8.41 -6.76 14.13
C THR A 229 -8.90 -6.68 12.68
N PRO A 230 -9.72 -7.63 12.20
CA PRO A 230 -10.25 -7.62 10.83
C PRO A 230 -10.98 -6.31 10.48
N LEU A 231 -11.71 -5.73 11.44
CA LEU A 231 -12.44 -4.48 11.24
C LEU A 231 -11.50 -3.27 11.14
N SER A 232 -10.51 -3.16 12.02
CA SER A 232 -9.49 -2.11 11.97
C SER A 232 -8.70 -2.16 10.67
N ARG A 233 -8.30 -3.35 10.24
CA ARG A 233 -7.58 -3.55 8.98
C ARG A 233 -8.40 -3.13 7.77
N ALA A 234 -9.70 -3.49 7.72
CA ALA A 234 -10.60 -3.08 6.66
C ALA A 234 -10.77 -1.55 6.62
N LYS A 235 -10.90 -0.91 7.79
CA LYS A 235 -10.98 0.54 7.91
C LYS A 235 -9.71 1.22 7.38
N THR A 236 -8.54 0.79 7.84
CA THR A 236 -7.27 1.35 7.35
C THR A 236 -7.13 1.15 5.84
N TRP A 237 -7.43 -0.04 5.33
CA TRP A 237 -7.38 -0.33 3.89
C TRP A 237 -8.26 0.61 3.06
N LEU A 238 -9.51 0.83 3.49
CA LEU A 238 -10.44 1.75 2.81
C LEU A 238 -9.96 3.20 2.87
N ASN A 239 -9.54 3.69 4.04
CA ASN A 239 -9.08 5.07 4.21
C ASN A 239 -7.79 5.34 3.42
N VAL A 240 -6.89 4.37 3.34
CA VAL A 240 -5.68 4.45 2.50
C VAL A 240 -6.08 4.48 1.03
N SER A 241 -6.94 3.56 0.59
CA SER A 241 -7.33 3.43 -0.82
C SER A 241 -8.15 4.62 -1.34
N THR A 242 -8.85 5.34 -0.46
CA THR A 242 -9.59 6.58 -0.79
C THR A 242 -8.73 7.86 -0.66
N GLY A 243 -7.46 7.73 -0.25
CA GLY A 243 -6.56 8.89 -0.07
C GLY A 243 -6.83 9.69 1.19
N LYS A 244 -7.70 9.22 2.09
CA LYS A 244 -7.99 9.89 3.37
C LYS A 244 -6.80 9.80 4.32
N THR A 245 -6.24 8.61 4.50
CA THR A 245 -5.01 8.39 5.26
C THR A 245 -3.81 8.89 4.46
N LYS A 246 -3.02 9.76 5.07
CA LYS A 246 -1.86 10.41 4.42
C LYS A 246 -0.55 9.73 4.71
N ILE A 247 -0.37 9.22 5.92
CA ILE A 247 0.83 8.48 6.33
C ILE A 247 0.40 7.07 6.70
N VAL A 248 1.00 6.09 6.06
CA VAL A 248 0.80 4.67 6.39
C VAL A 248 2.06 4.15 7.03
N LEU A 249 1.98 3.79 8.30
CA LEU A 249 3.00 3.04 9.01
C LEU A 249 2.62 1.56 8.97
N GLY A 250 3.48 0.70 8.45
CA GLY A 250 3.13 -0.70 8.32
C GLY A 250 4.32 -1.64 8.24
N THR A 251 4.03 -2.93 8.39
CA THR A 251 5.01 -3.98 8.18
C THR A 251 4.99 -4.47 6.73
N ARG A 252 5.74 -5.52 6.40
CA ARG A 252 5.94 -6.02 5.02
C ARG A 252 4.68 -6.10 4.16
N MET A 253 3.53 -6.47 4.74
CA MET A 253 2.30 -6.61 3.93
C MET A 253 1.71 -5.27 3.46
N ALA A 254 2.09 -4.16 4.09
CA ALA A 254 1.61 -2.84 3.71
C ALA A 254 2.10 -2.40 2.31
N ILE A 255 3.15 -3.05 1.77
CA ILE A 255 3.63 -2.80 0.41
C ILE A 255 2.55 -3.03 -0.67
N PHE A 256 1.56 -3.88 -0.40
CA PHE A 256 0.45 -4.19 -1.31
C PHE A 256 -0.79 -3.31 -1.07
N LEU A 257 -0.72 -2.30 -0.21
CA LEU A 257 -1.82 -1.33 -0.08
C LEU A 257 -1.90 -0.45 -1.32
N ARG A 258 -3.11 -0.24 -1.83
CA ARG A 258 -3.34 0.75 -2.87
C ARG A 258 -3.35 2.14 -2.24
N LEU A 259 -2.26 2.89 -2.39
CA LEU A 259 -2.21 4.32 -2.08
C LEU A 259 -2.52 5.08 -3.36
N SER A 260 -3.56 5.91 -3.35
CA SER A 260 -4.07 6.60 -4.54
C SER A 260 -3.11 7.66 -5.09
N ASN A 261 -2.28 8.24 -4.23
CA ASN A 261 -1.26 9.22 -4.61
C ASN A 261 0.01 9.06 -3.76
N LEU A 262 0.64 7.89 -3.89
CA LEU A 262 1.90 7.59 -3.21
C LEU A 262 3.03 8.44 -3.78
N GLN A 263 3.76 9.17 -2.92
CA GLN A 263 4.84 10.06 -3.30
C GLN A 263 6.19 9.75 -2.63
N LEU A 264 6.17 8.95 -1.58
CA LEU A 264 7.36 8.56 -0.83
C LEU A 264 7.19 7.17 -0.25
N ILE A 265 8.23 6.35 -0.37
CA ILE A 265 8.36 5.10 0.39
C ILE A 265 9.59 5.22 1.28
N ILE A 266 9.44 4.87 2.56
CA ILE A 266 10.54 4.70 3.51
C ILE A 266 10.55 3.25 3.93
N VAL A 267 11.72 2.62 3.92
CA VAL A 267 11.95 1.28 4.48
C VAL A 267 13.02 1.45 5.55
N ASP A 268 12.60 1.48 6.79
CA ASP A 268 13.52 1.62 7.93
C ASP A 268 14.04 0.24 8.34
N GLU A 269 15.30 0.19 8.77
CA GLU A 269 16.06 -1.04 9.04
C GLU A 269 15.93 -2.05 7.86
N GLU A 270 16.25 -1.58 6.64
CA GLU A 270 16.03 -2.30 5.37
C GLU A 270 16.69 -3.69 5.31
N HIS A 271 17.70 -3.91 6.15
CA HIS A 271 18.44 -5.17 6.27
C HIS A 271 17.64 -6.26 7.01
N ASP A 272 16.58 -5.86 7.76
CA ASP A 272 15.85 -6.79 8.62
C ASP A 272 15.16 -7.89 7.80
N THR A 273 15.36 -9.12 8.23
CA THR A 273 14.84 -10.31 7.55
C THR A 273 13.31 -10.42 7.58
N SER A 274 12.64 -9.69 8.50
CA SER A 274 11.18 -9.65 8.57
C SER A 274 10.52 -9.04 7.34
N PHE A 275 11.27 -8.31 6.50
CA PHE A 275 10.79 -7.87 5.19
C PHE A 275 10.70 -9.00 4.15
N LYS A 276 11.29 -10.16 4.42
CA LYS A 276 11.15 -11.36 3.58
C LYS A 276 10.04 -12.25 4.14
N GLN A 277 8.98 -12.47 3.37
CA GLN A 277 7.95 -13.44 3.70
C GLN A 277 8.44 -14.84 3.39
N SER A 278 8.52 -15.71 4.39
CA SER A 278 9.05 -17.09 4.25
C SER A 278 7.98 -18.12 3.93
N GLU A 279 6.71 -17.86 4.26
CA GLU A 279 5.61 -18.80 4.09
C GLU A 279 4.56 -18.29 3.09
N GLY A 280 3.86 -19.21 2.46
CA GLY A 280 2.78 -18.92 1.53
C GLY A 280 3.25 -18.19 0.27
N PHE A 281 2.81 -16.96 0.08
CA PHE A 281 3.34 -16.06 -0.95
C PHE A 281 4.67 -15.47 -0.46
N ARG A 282 5.77 -16.05 -0.91
CA ARG A 282 7.14 -15.62 -0.56
C ARG A 282 7.54 -14.41 -1.39
N TYR A 283 7.89 -13.32 -0.75
CA TYR A 283 8.31 -12.06 -1.40
C TYR A 283 9.22 -11.24 -0.47
N SER A 284 9.97 -10.31 -1.05
CA SER A 284 10.72 -9.28 -0.34
C SER A 284 9.97 -7.94 -0.45
N ALA A 285 9.49 -7.42 0.69
CA ALA A 285 8.80 -6.12 0.71
C ALA A 285 9.76 -4.97 0.37
N ARG A 286 11.04 -5.05 0.78
CA ARG A 286 12.09 -4.09 0.41
C ARG A 286 12.27 -4.02 -1.11
N ASP A 287 12.44 -5.16 -1.77
CA ASP A 287 12.69 -5.20 -3.21
C ASP A 287 11.46 -4.74 -4.00
N LEU A 288 10.27 -5.13 -3.54
CA LEU A 288 9.01 -4.63 -4.08
C LEU A 288 8.82 -3.12 -3.86
N ALA A 289 9.31 -2.58 -2.74
CA ALA A 289 9.28 -1.14 -2.48
C ALA A 289 10.13 -0.37 -3.48
N VAL A 290 11.34 -0.86 -3.77
CA VAL A 290 12.23 -0.28 -4.79
C VAL A 290 11.58 -0.34 -6.17
N TYR A 291 11.06 -1.50 -6.56
CA TYR A 291 10.35 -1.63 -7.85
C TYR A 291 9.17 -0.67 -7.94
N ARG A 292 8.33 -0.63 -6.89
CA ARG A 292 7.14 0.22 -6.85
C ARG A 292 7.48 1.71 -6.95
N ALA A 293 8.53 2.15 -6.23
CA ALA A 293 9.00 3.53 -6.30
C ALA A 293 9.48 3.88 -7.71
N ASN A 294 10.27 3.01 -8.34
CA ASN A 294 10.75 3.21 -9.72
C ASN A 294 9.58 3.23 -10.73
N ASN A 295 8.61 2.32 -10.61
CA ASN A 295 7.45 2.28 -11.52
C ASN A 295 6.57 3.53 -11.42
N LEU A 296 6.52 4.14 -10.23
CA LEU A 296 5.77 5.39 -9.97
C LEU A 296 6.61 6.65 -10.23
N GLY A 297 7.93 6.55 -10.38
CA GLY A 297 8.84 7.69 -10.48
C GLY A 297 8.91 8.52 -9.19
N ILE A 298 8.76 7.88 -8.02
CA ILE A 298 8.73 8.54 -6.71
C ILE A 298 9.97 8.23 -5.89
N LYS A 299 10.17 9.00 -4.82
CA LYS A 299 11.31 8.81 -3.91
C LYS A 299 11.17 7.56 -3.05
N ILE A 300 12.31 6.88 -2.83
CA ILE A 300 12.44 5.82 -1.84
C ILE A 300 13.70 6.02 -1.00
N ILE A 301 13.57 5.82 0.31
CA ILE A 301 14.68 5.83 1.27
C ILE A 301 14.73 4.46 1.94
N LEU A 302 15.88 3.82 1.84
CA LEU A 302 16.24 2.59 2.53
C LEU A 302 17.18 2.97 3.67
N GLY A 303 16.71 2.92 4.91
CA GLY A 303 17.51 3.31 6.08
C GLY A 303 18.03 2.10 6.84
N SER A 304 19.27 2.17 7.29
CA SER A 304 19.87 1.09 8.08
C SER A 304 21.09 1.57 8.85
N ALA A 305 21.33 0.95 10.01
CA ALA A 305 22.61 1.04 10.71
C ALA A 305 23.64 0.03 10.15
N THR A 306 23.17 -1.07 9.58
CA THR A 306 23.96 -2.16 9.02
C THR A 306 23.38 -2.55 7.66
N PRO A 307 23.65 -1.75 6.59
CA PRO A 307 23.06 -1.97 5.28
C PRO A 307 23.23 -3.40 4.77
N SER A 308 22.17 -3.93 4.15
CA SER A 308 22.23 -5.25 3.52
C SER A 308 23.24 -5.25 2.37
N LEU A 309 23.88 -6.40 2.13
CA LEU A 309 24.85 -6.54 1.05
C LEU A 309 24.21 -6.23 -0.31
N GLU A 310 22.98 -6.62 -0.50
CA GLU A 310 22.21 -6.34 -1.72
C GLU A 310 22.09 -4.83 -1.97
N SER A 311 21.69 -4.05 -0.97
CA SER A 311 21.56 -2.59 -1.08
C SER A 311 22.93 -1.92 -1.23
N TRP A 312 23.93 -2.39 -0.51
CA TRP A 312 25.31 -1.89 -0.61
C TRP A 312 25.89 -2.05 -2.01
N VAL A 313 25.74 -3.23 -2.62
CA VAL A 313 26.22 -3.46 -3.99
C VAL A 313 25.54 -2.53 -5.01
N GLN A 314 24.27 -2.16 -4.81
CA GLN A 314 23.61 -1.21 -5.70
C GLN A 314 24.21 0.20 -5.61
N THR A 315 24.72 0.60 -4.45
CA THR A 315 25.46 1.88 -4.33
C THR A 315 26.78 1.84 -5.10
N LYS A 316 27.54 0.73 -5.00
CA LYS A 316 28.79 0.54 -5.75
C LYS A 316 28.58 0.51 -7.27
N ARG A 317 27.41 0.04 -7.71
CA ARG A 317 26.99 0.06 -9.12
C ARG A 317 26.39 1.39 -9.57
N ASN A 318 26.42 2.41 -8.71
CA ASN A 318 25.82 3.74 -8.95
C ASN A 318 24.33 3.70 -9.30
N LYS A 319 23.62 2.64 -8.86
CA LYS A 319 22.16 2.54 -8.99
C LYS A 319 21.42 3.17 -7.83
N TYR A 320 22.04 3.22 -6.64
CA TYR A 320 21.53 3.91 -5.46
C TYR A 320 22.43 5.08 -5.10
N THR A 321 21.83 6.14 -4.56
CA THR A 321 22.57 7.23 -3.89
C THR A 321 22.88 6.79 -2.46
N TYR A 322 24.18 6.81 -2.10
CA TYR A 322 24.61 6.53 -0.74
C TYR A 322 24.69 7.82 0.05
N LEU A 323 24.14 7.84 1.26
CA LEU A 323 24.20 8.93 2.24
C LEU A 323 24.54 8.35 3.62
N SER A 324 25.44 9.00 4.35
CA SER A 324 25.84 8.63 5.72
C SER A 324 25.94 9.86 6.61
#